data_419d7af016d515dbb5db954bf9f1684d
#
_entry.id   419d7af016d515dbb5db954bf9f1684d
#
_cell.length_a   1.000
_cell.length_b   1.000
_cell.length_c   1.000
_cell.angle_alpha   90.00
_cell.angle_beta   90.00
_cell.angle_gamma   90.00
#
_symmetry.space_group_name_H-M   'P 1'
#
loop_
_entity.id
_entity.type
_entity.pdbx_description
1 polymer ?
#
loop_
_entity_poly.entity_id
_entity_poly.type
_entity_poly.pdbx_seq_one_letter_code
_entity_poly.pdbx_strand_id
1 'polypeptide(L)'
;MRQKIDCFLTCDCIDNLKEEIARLRNSRTIQNIVLLTADASDNGDDYPEGCTLMEVDSPRSAETIRKIAATATAEYILFLTKATTLTIGQTALERLLRVASDSNAAMVYSDHYSVEGGKLVNHPAIDYQKGSVRDDFDFGSLIMIKTPLVQKYARENQDSQLAFAGLYDLRLFLSREGEIFHLNEFLYTEEEQDLRASGQKQFDYVNPANRKVQVEMEQCVTRHLERIGALIDTSDYKTPDFNEQDFDTEATVVIPVRNRERTIRDAIESALSQRAGFDYNVIVVDNHSTDHTGDIVEEIRQKDQRLIHIIPERNDLGIGGCWNLAINDARCGRFAVQLDSDDLYSGDDTLQRIVDAFKRDKAAMIIGSYRMCDFDLNTLPPGLIDHHEWTDENGPNNALRINGLGAPRAFFTPLLRQIQFPNTSYGEDYALGLIFSRRYRIGRIFDELYLCRRWGGNSDAALSIEKINANNLYKDRLRTLEISARQQMLKGKEDIMADTPLLRFFNRQVETWDDARRRYRDLQKVETRELQYEDHTLTLQYNPARITSTGASIDRKAIAERPCFLCEANRPQEQFKKIIDDRFELLVNPYPILPTHFTIPSKRHEPQRIKGNFDEMMRLLTDYPDLMVK
;
A
#
# COMPACT_ATOMS: atom_id res chain seq x y z
N MET A 1 -30.46 27.07 -10.91
CA MET A 1 -29.36 27.96 -11.38
C MET A 1 -28.43 27.14 -12.27
N ARG A 2 -27.88 27.70 -13.35
CA ARG A 2 -26.84 26.97 -14.12
C ARG A 2 -25.58 26.98 -13.28
N GLN A 3 -24.97 25.83 -13.05
CA GLN A 3 -23.70 25.67 -12.35
C GLN A 3 -22.59 26.43 -13.10
N LYS A 4 -21.63 26.97 -12.37
CA LYS A 4 -20.56 27.83 -12.87
C LYS A 4 -19.19 27.28 -12.50
N ILE A 5 -18.19 27.70 -13.28
CA ILE A 5 -16.79 27.30 -13.17
C ILE A 5 -15.92 28.55 -13.05
N ASP A 6 -15.01 28.57 -12.09
CA ASP A 6 -13.86 29.47 -12.07
C ASP A 6 -12.64 28.73 -12.64
N CYS A 7 -12.01 29.31 -13.67
CA CYS A 7 -10.83 28.74 -14.31
C CYS A 7 -9.57 29.32 -13.68
N PHE A 8 -8.64 28.46 -13.26
CA PHE A 8 -7.31 28.79 -12.81
C PHE A 8 -6.30 28.17 -13.76
N LEU A 9 -5.63 28.96 -14.55
CA LEU A 9 -4.79 28.52 -15.66
C LEU A 9 -3.33 28.87 -15.38
N THR A 10 -2.48 27.85 -15.18
CA THR A 10 -1.04 28.05 -15.06
C THR A 10 -0.47 28.54 -16.37
N CYS A 11 0.23 29.66 -16.37
CA CYS A 11 0.67 30.41 -17.54
C CYS A 11 2.11 30.90 -17.37
N ASP A 12 3.04 30.32 -18.16
CA ASP A 12 4.41 30.84 -18.30
C ASP A 12 4.53 31.74 -19.54
N CYS A 13 3.70 31.48 -20.56
CA CYS A 13 3.64 32.26 -21.80
C CYS A 13 2.16 32.40 -22.22
N ILE A 14 1.71 33.64 -22.33
CA ILE A 14 0.32 33.94 -22.64
C ILE A 14 -0.10 33.45 -24.03
N ASP A 15 0.83 33.44 -25.00
CA ASP A 15 0.53 33.01 -26.36
C ASP A 15 0.06 31.54 -26.43
N ASN A 16 0.49 30.70 -25.49
CA ASN A 16 0.07 29.30 -25.40
C ASN A 16 -1.41 29.14 -25.01
N LEU A 17 -2.02 30.15 -24.41
CA LEU A 17 -3.40 30.09 -23.89
C LEU A 17 -4.33 31.14 -24.53
N LYS A 18 -3.81 32.05 -25.36
CA LYS A 18 -4.55 33.22 -25.87
C LYS A 18 -5.81 32.83 -26.63
N GLU A 19 -5.74 31.85 -27.51
CA GLU A 19 -6.90 31.36 -28.25
C GLU A 19 -7.91 30.66 -27.32
N GLU A 20 -7.41 29.85 -26.38
CA GLU A 20 -8.28 29.12 -25.47
C GLU A 20 -8.97 30.05 -24.45
N ILE A 21 -8.29 31.06 -23.95
CA ILE A 21 -8.89 32.11 -23.11
C ILE A 21 -10.03 32.80 -23.86
N ALA A 22 -9.85 33.15 -25.14
CA ALA A 22 -10.92 33.76 -25.94
C ALA A 22 -12.16 32.85 -26.10
N ARG A 23 -11.96 31.53 -26.20
CA ARG A 23 -13.06 30.53 -26.20
C ARG A 23 -13.73 30.42 -24.85
N LEU A 24 -12.94 30.32 -23.76
CA LEU A 24 -13.46 30.26 -22.38
C LEU A 24 -14.33 31.46 -22.02
N ARG A 25 -13.93 32.65 -22.41
CA ARG A 25 -14.70 33.90 -22.19
C ARG A 25 -16.08 33.87 -22.85
N ASN A 26 -16.20 33.22 -24.00
CA ASN A 26 -17.45 33.06 -24.69
C ASN A 26 -18.34 31.93 -24.14
N SER A 27 -17.85 31.12 -23.23
CA SER A 27 -18.59 30.04 -22.60
C SER A 27 -19.57 30.56 -21.55
N ARG A 28 -20.80 30.06 -21.61
CA ARG A 28 -21.84 30.41 -20.62
C ARG A 28 -21.64 29.75 -19.26
N THR A 29 -20.73 28.77 -19.15
CA THR A 29 -20.44 28.02 -17.94
C THR A 29 -19.32 28.68 -17.11
N ILE A 30 -18.45 29.44 -17.76
CA ILE A 30 -17.32 30.11 -17.10
C ILE A 30 -17.82 31.39 -16.39
N GLN A 31 -17.33 31.60 -15.16
CA GLN A 31 -17.62 32.78 -14.36
C GLN A 31 -16.41 33.72 -14.30
N ASN A 32 -15.23 33.18 -13.92
CA ASN A 32 -13.98 33.92 -13.83
C ASN A 32 -12.86 33.15 -14.50
N ILE A 33 -11.85 33.87 -15.00
CA ILE A 33 -10.59 33.32 -15.51
C ILE A 33 -9.45 33.99 -14.76
N VAL A 34 -8.65 33.19 -14.06
CA VAL A 34 -7.48 33.61 -13.27
C VAL A 34 -6.25 32.96 -13.87
N LEU A 35 -5.26 33.75 -14.22
CA LEU A 35 -3.98 33.30 -14.73
C LEU A 35 -2.97 33.24 -13.60
N LEU A 36 -2.39 32.04 -13.38
CA LEU A 36 -1.35 31.80 -12.38
C LEU A 36 0.01 31.98 -13.05
N THR A 37 0.79 32.93 -12.60
CA THR A 37 2.11 33.26 -13.15
C THR A 37 3.15 33.48 -12.04
N ALA A 38 4.42 33.15 -12.33
CA ALA A 38 5.52 33.42 -11.41
C ALA A 38 5.92 34.89 -11.37
N ASP A 39 5.66 35.64 -12.43
CA ASP A 39 5.96 37.08 -12.51
C ASP A 39 4.80 37.83 -13.17
N ALA A 40 4.09 38.60 -12.37
CA ALA A 40 3.00 39.45 -12.85
C ALA A 40 3.51 40.74 -13.51
N SER A 41 4.80 41.07 -13.39
CA SER A 41 5.41 42.30 -13.88
C SER A 41 5.99 42.20 -15.29
N ASP A 42 6.35 40.98 -15.73
CA ASP A 42 7.14 40.75 -16.95
C ASP A 42 6.30 40.74 -18.25
N ASN A 43 4.97 40.72 -18.13
CA ASN A 43 4.07 40.51 -19.28
C ASN A 43 3.33 41.78 -19.72
N GLY A 44 3.81 42.96 -19.45
CA GLY A 44 3.32 44.22 -20.03
C GLY A 44 1.80 44.32 -20.27
N ASP A 45 1.35 45.29 -21.07
CA ASP A 45 -0.08 45.57 -21.40
C ASP A 45 -0.80 44.50 -22.27
N ASP A 46 -0.24 43.28 -22.44
CA ASP A 46 -0.68 42.29 -23.45
C ASP A 46 -1.57 41.16 -22.88
N TYR A 47 -2.05 41.27 -21.61
CA TYR A 47 -2.99 40.29 -21.07
C TYR A 47 -4.37 40.43 -21.70
N PRO A 48 -5.04 39.28 -22.01
CA PRO A 48 -6.39 39.32 -22.54
C PRO A 48 -7.36 40.02 -21.54
N GLU A 49 -8.13 40.98 -22.05
CA GLU A 49 -9.18 41.62 -21.23
C GLU A 49 -10.07 40.59 -20.53
N GLY A 50 -10.46 40.83 -19.29
CA GLY A 50 -11.39 39.99 -18.50
C GLY A 50 -10.74 38.78 -17.83
N CYS A 51 -9.41 38.71 -17.78
CA CYS A 51 -8.66 37.81 -16.92
C CYS A 51 -8.14 38.54 -15.69
N THR A 52 -7.99 37.82 -14.58
CA THR A 52 -7.33 38.29 -13.36
C THR A 52 -5.97 37.60 -13.24
N LEU A 53 -4.94 38.34 -12.86
CA LEU A 53 -3.61 37.77 -12.60
C LEU A 53 -3.49 37.38 -11.14
N MET A 54 -2.85 36.25 -10.90
CA MET A 54 -2.47 35.77 -9.57
C MET A 54 -1.01 35.36 -9.59
N GLU A 55 -0.18 36.10 -8.89
CA GLU A 55 1.22 35.75 -8.70
C GLU A 55 1.36 34.56 -7.75
N VAL A 56 2.12 33.53 -8.19
CA VAL A 56 2.34 32.29 -7.47
C VAL A 56 3.76 31.77 -7.72
N ASP A 57 4.43 31.29 -6.68
CA ASP A 57 5.78 30.71 -6.83
C ASP A 57 5.74 29.34 -7.56
N SER A 58 4.69 28.57 -7.33
CA SER A 58 4.47 27.27 -7.94
C SER A 58 2.98 26.92 -7.94
N PRO A 59 2.42 26.42 -9.04
CA PRO A 59 1.02 25.97 -9.09
C PRO A 59 0.74 24.80 -8.14
N ARG A 60 1.78 24.11 -7.68
CA ARG A 60 1.71 22.91 -6.83
C ARG A 60 1.87 23.22 -5.32
N SER A 61 2.17 24.46 -4.94
CA SER A 61 2.38 24.83 -3.54
C SER A 61 1.07 24.90 -2.75
N ALA A 62 1.15 24.67 -1.44
CA ALA A 62 0.01 24.84 -0.53
C ALA A 62 -0.47 26.30 -0.48
N GLU A 63 0.42 27.27 -0.66
CA GLU A 63 0.07 28.68 -0.73
C GLU A 63 -0.81 28.97 -1.96
N THR A 64 -0.44 28.47 -3.13
CA THR A 64 -1.24 28.61 -4.36
C THR A 64 -2.64 28.02 -4.17
N ILE A 65 -2.75 26.83 -3.57
CA ILE A 65 -4.05 26.22 -3.29
C ILE A 65 -4.89 27.11 -2.35
N ARG A 66 -4.28 27.74 -1.33
CA ARG A 66 -5.00 28.70 -0.45
C ARG A 66 -5.45 29.94 -1.21
N LYS A 67 -4.60 30.50 -2.10
CA LYS A 67 -4.96 31.66 -2.95
C LYS A 67 -6.14 31.30 -3.89
N ILE A 68 -6.11 30.13 -4.53
CA ILE A 68 -7.22 29.61 -5.33
C ILE A 68 -8.49 29.49 -4.50
N ALA A 69 -8.42 28.88 -3.32
CA ALA A 69 -9.56 28.70 -2.42
C ALA A 69 -10.20 30.04 -1.97
N ALA A 70 -9.37 31.05 -1.73
CA ALA A 70 -9.83 32.38 -1.32
C ALA A 70 -10.48 33.16 -2.48
N THR A 71 -10.06 32.91 -3.71
CA THR A 71 -10.52 33.64 -4.91
C THR A 71 -11.73 32.97 -5.56
N ALA A 72 -11.83 31.63 -5.48
CA ALA A 72 -12.90 30.89 -6.13
C ALA A 72 -14.27 31.17 -5.52
N THR A 73 -15.24 31.53 -6.37
CA THR A 73 -16.62 31.86 -6.00
C THR A 73 -17.65 30.99 -6.73
N ALA A 74 -17.27 30.35 -7.86
CA ALA A 74 -18.11 29.42 -8.60
C ALA A 74 -18.21 28.07 -7.87
N GLU A 75 -19.15 27.22 -8.28
CA GLU A 75 -19.40 25.92 -7.66
C GLU A 75 -18.26 24.91 -7.91
N TYR A 76 -17.58 25.06 -9.05
CA TYR A 76 -16.46 24.22 -9.47
C TYR A 76 -15.27 25.08 -9.89
N ILE A 77 -14.07 24.53 -9.66
CA ILE A 77 -12.79 25.03 -10.14
C ILE A 77 -12.34 24.15 -11.29
N LEU A 78 -12.00 24.76 -12.44
CA LEU A 78 -11.22 24.12 -13.49
C LEU A 78 -9.77 24.57 -13.33
N PHE A 79 -8.86 23.63 -13.06
CA PHE A 79 -7.47 23.92 -12.76
C PHE A 79 -6.54 23.29 -13.80
N LEU A 80 -5.79 24.13 -14.51
CA LEU A 80 -4.65 23.75 -15.34
C LEU A 80 -3.40 23.70 -14.46
N THR A 81 -2.95 22.50 -14.12
CA THR A 81 -1.94 22.24 -13.07
C THR A 81 -0.49 22.45 -13.49
N LYS A 82 -0.24 22.65 -14.79
CA LYS A 82 1.08 22.95 -15.38
C LYS A 82 0.92 23.90 -16.56
N ALA A 83 1.93 24.70 -16.85
CA ALA A 83 1.96 25.52 -18.05
C ALA A 83 2.14 24.61 -19.29
N THR A 84 1.23 24.75 -20.25
CA THR A 84 1.26 24.02 -21.53
C THR A 84 0.36 24.72 -22.55
N THR A 85 0.56 24.44 -23.83
CA THR A 85 -0.41 24.79 -24.87
C THR A 85 -1.64 23.91 -24.65
N LEU A 86 -2.82 24.53 -24.45
CA LEU A 86 -4.05 23.85 -24.13
C LEU A 86 -5.11 24.11 -25.21
N THR A 87 -5.80 23.08 -25.65
CA THR A 87 -7.01 23.20 -26.46
C THR A 87 -8.11 22.32 -25.87
N ILE A 88 -9.16 22.92 -25.34
CA ILE A 88 -10.32 22.21 -24.76
C ILE A 88 -11.30 21.85 -25.88
N GLY A 89 -11.82 20.63 -25.87
CA GLY A 89 -12.81 20.14 -26.83
C GLY A 89 -14.14 20.93 -26.78
N GLN A 90 -14.87 21.00 -27.89
CA GLN A 90 -16.01 21.90 -28.06
C GLN A 90 -17.10 21.80 -26.97
N THR A 91 -17.34 20.61 -26.42
CA THR A 91 -18.36 20.35 -25.37
C THR A 91 -17.75 19.80 -24.09
N ALA A 92 -16.42 19.86 -23.95
CA ALA A 92 -15.70 19.22 -22.87
C ALA A 92 -16.02 19.84 -21.49
N LEU A 93 -16.16 21.16 -21.42
CA LEU A 93 -16.53 21.86 -20.18
C LEU A 93 -17.90 21.45 -19.66
N GLU A 94 -18.90 21.43 -20.55
CA GLU A 94 -20.26 21.01 -20.22
C GLU A 94 -20.28 19.53 -19.81
N ARG A 95 -19.45 18.71 -20.45
CA ARG A 95 -19.33 17.28 -20.13
C ARG A 95 -18.72 17.07 -18.76
N LEU A 96 -17.57 17.69 -18.47
CA LEU A 96 -16.92 17.65 -17.16
C LEU A 96 -17.85 18.15 -16.04
N LEU A 97 -18.50 19.31 -16.27
CA LEU A 97 -19.42 19.89 -15.31
C LEU A 97 -20.61 18.99 -15.01
N ARG A 98 -21.20 18.38 -16.04
CA ARG A 98 -22.32 17.44 -15.89
C ARG A 98 -21.89 16.23 -15.05
N VAL A 99 -20.76 15.61 -15.40
CA VAL A 99 -20.26 14.45 -14.67
C VAL A 99 -19.97 14.81 -13.20
N ALA A 100 -19.27 15.93 -12.95
CA ALA A 100 -18.98 16.40 -11.60
C ALA A 100 -20.27 16.62 -10.78
N SER A 101 -21.29 17.17 -11.41
CA SER A 101 -22.59 17.42 -10.77
C SER A 101 -23.40 16.14 -10.53
N ASP A 102 -23.52 15.28 -11.54
CA ASP A 102 -24.37 14.08 -11.48
C ASP A 102 -23.79 13.04 -10.52
N SER A 103 -22.45 12.89 -10.48
CA SER A 103 -21.74 12.00 -9.56
C SER A 103 -21.49 12.60 -8.18
N ASN A 104 -21.67 13.92 -8.01
CA ASN A 104 -21.24 14.65 -6.81
C ASN A 104 -19.75 14.44 -6.45
N ALA A 105 -18.92 14.19 -7.47
CA ALA A 105 -17.51 13.90 -7.32
C ALA A 105 -16.74 15.04 -6.62
N ALA A 106 -15.72 14.68 -5.84
CA ALA A 106 -14.79 15.65 -5.25
C ALA A 106 -13.88 16.26 -6.33
N MET A 107 -13.47 15.43 -7.30
CA MET A 107 -12.63 15.81 -8.44
C MET A 107 -13.01 14.97 -9.67
N VAL A 108 -12.92 15.55 -10.86
CA VAL A 108 -13.08 14.86 -12.16
C VAL A 108 -11.87 15.16 -13.03
N TYR A 109 -11.37 14.16 -13.72
CA TYR A 109 -10.31 14.27 -14.73
C TYR A 109 -10.66 13.38 -15.93
N SER A 110 -9.95 13.55 -17.04
CA SER A 110 -10.26 12.83 -18.28
C SER A 110 -9.02 12.40 -19.03
N ASP A 111 -9.21 11.51 -20.01
CA ASP A 111 -8.22 11.26 -21.05
C ASP A 111 -7.95 12.54 -21.86
N HIS A 112 -6.79 12.61 -22.50
CA HIS A 112 -6.41 13.74 -23.35
C HIS A 112 -5.59 13.28 -24.55
N TYR A 113 -5.42 14.19 -25.48
CA TYR A 113 -4.44 14.04 -26.55
C TYR A 113 -3.17 14.80 -26.21
N SER A 114 -2.00 14.19 -26.45
CA SER A 114 -0.70 14.86 -26.40
C SER A 114 -0.21 15.18 -27.80
N VAL A 115 0.45 16.32 -27.96
CA VAL A 115 1.18 16.64 -29.20
C VAL A 115 2.65 16.31 -29.00
N GLU A 116 3.13 15.26 -29.67
CA GLU A 116 4.50 14.79 -29.63
C GLU A 116 5.15 14.94 -30.99
N GLY A 117 6.17 15.80 -31.09
CA GLY A 117 6.84 16.05 -32.37
C GLY A 117 5.89 16.52 -33.49
N GLY A 118 4.85 17.26 -33.15
CA GLY A 118 3.81 17.76 -34.06
C GLY A 118 2.75 16.73 -34.46
N LYS A 119 2.72 15.55 -33.83
CA LYS A 119 1.71 14.52 -34.05
C LYS A 119 0.78 14.40 -32.85
N LEU A 120 -0.50 14.21 -33.11
CA LEU A 120 -1.51 13.94 -32.11
C LEU A 120 -1.42 12.48 -31.67
N VAL A 121 -1.23 12.25 -30.37
CA VAL A 121 -1.11 10.93 -29.74
C VAL A 121 -2.17 10.80 -28.64
N ASN A 122 -2.80 9.64 -28.55
CA ASN A 122 -3.74 9.35 -27.47
C ASN A 122 -2.99 9.20 -26.16
N HIS A 123 -3.45 9.89 -25.11
CA HIS A 123 -2.94 9.76 -23.76
C HIS A 123 -4.08 9.37 -22.80
N PRO A 124 -4.42 8.07 -22.73
CA PRO A 124 -5.44 7.60 -21.79
C PRO A 124 -4.91 7.64 -20.36
N ALA A 125 -5.75 8.10 -19.43
CA ALA A 125 -5.49 8.02 -18.00
C ALA A 125 -5.95 6.65 -17.45
N ILE A 126 -5.81 6.45 -16.14
CA ILE A 126 -6.31 5.26 -15.44
C ILE A 126 -7.25 5.65 -14.30
N ASP A 127 -8.15 4.73 -13.92
CA ASP A 127 -9.06 4.94 -12.82
C ASP A 127 -8.32 5.11 -11.49
N TYR A 128 -8.73 6.13 -10.73
CA TYR A 128 -8.23 6.36 -9.38
C TYR A 128 -8.79 5.33 -8.41
N GLN A 129 -7.93 4.75 -7.60
CA GLN A 129 -8.28 3.76 -6.58
C GLN A 129 -7.85 4.24 -5.20
N LYS A 130 -8.36 3.62 -4.14
CA LYS A 130 -7.90 3.87 -2.77
C LYS A 130 -6.37 3.77 -2.60
N GLY A 131 -5.73 2.88 -3.37
CA GLY A 131 -4.29 2.68 -3.39
C GLY A 131 -3.52 3.55 -4.38
N SER A 132 -4.19 4.44 -5.12
CA SER A 132 -3.53 5.37 -6.05
C SER A 132 -2.83 6.52 -5.31
N VAL A 133 -2.12 6.19 -4.21
CA VAL A 133 -1.44 7.17 -3.33
C VAL A 133 -0.04 7.55 -3.83
N ARG A 134 0.46 6.94 -4.89
CA ARG A 134 1.75 7.29 -5.49
C ARG A 134 1.76 8.74 -5.97
N ASP A 135 2.87 9.43 -5.82
CA ASP A 135 2.98 10.87 -6.14
C ASP A 135 3.03 11.17 -7.65
N ASP A 136 3.38 10.17 -8.45
CA ASP A 136 3.45 10.23 -9.92
C ASP A 136 2.15 9.80 -10.64
N PHE A 137 1.00 9.76 -9.94
CA PHE A 137 -0.28 9.45 -10.58
C PHE A 137 -0.64 10.53 -11.59
N ASP A 138 -0.88 10.11 -12.83
CA ASP A 138 -1.17 11.01 -13.94
C ASP A 138 -2.68 11.27 -14.09
N PHE A 139 -3.08 12.51 -13.84
CA PHE A 139 -4.43 13.02 -14.06
C PHE A 139 -4.55 13.82 -15.36
N GLY A 140 -3.47 13.92 -16.14
CA GLY A 140 -3.31 14.97 -17.13
C GLY A 140 -3.08 16.34 -16.50
N SER A 141 -3.14 17.39 -17.30
CA SER A 141 -2.93 18.77 -16.84
C SER A 141 -4.21 19.47 -16.37
N LEU A 142 -5.37 19.01 -16.82
CA LEU A 142 -6.65 19.69 -16.58
C LEU A 142 -7.55 18.88 -15.65
N ILE A 143 -7.87 19.44 -14.48
CA ILE A 143 -8.73 18.81 -13.48
C ILE A 143 -9.88 19.74 -13.08
N MET A 144 -11.04 19.15 -12.79
CA MET A 144 -12.19 19.86 -12.24
C MET A 144 -12.42 19.46 -10.79
N ILE A 145 -12.50 20.45 -9.88
CA ILE A 145 -12.59 20.22 -8.44
C ILE A 145 -13.80 20.95 -7.88
N LYS A 146 -14.47 20.37 -6.90
CA LYS A 146 -15.57 20.97 -6.18
C LYS A 146 -15.06 22.09 -5.25
N THR A 147 -15.44 23.35 -5.50
CA THR A 147 -14.92 24.54 -4.78
C THR A 147 -15.03 24.44 -3.25
N PRO A 148 -16.20 24.04 -2.65
CA PRO A 148 -16.31 23.92 -1.21
C PRO A 148 -15.29 23.00 -0.56
N LEU A 149 -14.80 21.97 -1.27
CA LEU A 149 -13.79 21.05 -0.77
C LEU A 149 -12.40 21.67 -0.77
N VAL A 150 -12.05 22.46 -1.80
CA VAL A 150 -10.78 23.19 -1.82
C VAL A 150 -10.76 24.26 -0.70
N GLN A 151 -11.89 24.93 -0.48
CA GLN A 151 -12.05 25.88 0.63
C GLN A 151 -11.97 25.21 2.00
N LYS A 152 -12.54 23.99 2.15
CA LYS A 152 -12.42 23.19 3.37
C LYS A 152 -10.97 22.81 3.62
N TYR A 153 -10.28 22.28 2.60
CA TYR A 153 -8.85 21.95 2.66
C TYR A 153 -8.00 23.16 3.11
N ALA A 154 -8.22 24.33 2.49
CA ALA A 154 -7.46 25.55 2.81
C ALA A 154 -7.66 25.99 4.27
N ARG A 155 -8.88 25.87 4.81
CA ARG A 155 -9.15 26.17 6.23
C ARG A 155 -8.49 25.18 7.19
N GLU A 156 -8.47 23.90 6.86
CA GLU A 156 -7.87 22.85 7.70
C GLU A 156 -6.33 22.84 7.66
N ASN A 157 -5.73 23.44 6.63
CA ASN A 157 -4.28 23.42 6.37
C ASN A 157 -3.70 24.85 6.22
N GLN A 158 -4.16 25.79 7.05
CA GLN A 158 -3.74 27.21 6.99
C GLN A 158 -2.23 27.38 7.18
N ASP A 159 -1.61 26.59 8.05
CA ASP A 159 -0.20 26.68 8.42
C ASP A 159 0.71 25.80 7.54
N SER A 160 0.17 25.15 6.51
CA SER A 160 0.95 24.26 5.63
C SER A 160 1.98 25.06 4.83
N GLN A 161 3.24 24.64 4.90
CA GLN A 161 4.38 25.26 4.20
C GLN A 161 4.89 24.40 3.02
N LEU A 162 4.05 23.51 2.46
CA LEU A 162 4.42 22.65 1.35
C LEU A 162 4.68 23.48 0.09
N ALA A 163 5.93 23.54 -0.34
CA ALA A 163 6.34 24.24 -1.56
C ALA A 163 6.08 23.43 -2.83
N PHE A 164 6.17 22.10 -2.74
CA PHE A 164 6.09 21.18 -3.87
C PHE A 164 4.88 20.24 -3.83
N ALA A 165 4.43 19.85 -2.64
CA ALA A 165 3.45 18.80 -2.44
C ALA A 165 2.04 19.30 -2.10
N GLY A 166 1.73 20.59 -2.23
CA GLY A 166 0.41 21.14 -1.88
C GLY A 166 -0.73 20.56 -2.72
N LEU A 167 -0.53 20.40 -4.04
CA LEU A 167 -1.50 19.76 -4.93
C LEU A 167 -1.65 18.26 -4.63
N TYR A 168 -0.56 17.58 -4.28
CA TYR A 168 -0.59 16.18 -3.87
C TYR A 168 -1.35 16.00 -2.56
N ASP A 169 -1.11 16.85 -1.56
CA ASP A 169 -1.83 16.82 -0.27
C ASP A 169 -3.33 17.12 -0.46
N LEU A 170 -3.67 18.11 -1.32
CA LEU A 170 -5.06 18.38 -1.72
C LEU A 170 -5.73 17.14 -2.34
N ARG A 171 -5.07 16.46 -3.27
CA ARG A 171 -5.59 15.24 -3.90
C ARG A 171 -5.89 14.15 -2.86
N LEU A 172 -4.94 13.90 -1.94
CA LEU A 172 -5.12 12.94 -0.87
C LEU A 172 -6.26 13.35 0.09
N PHE A 173 -6.44 14.65 0.32
CA PHE A 173 -7.60 15.16 1.05
C PHE A 173 -8.90 14.86 0.29
N LEU A 174 -8.99 15.23 -0.99
CA LEU A 174 -10.18 15.02 -1.82
C LEU A 174 -10.61 13.55 -1.88
N SER A 175 -9.66 12.61 -1.93
CA SER A 175 -9.93 11.18 -1.93
C SER A 175 -10.60 10.66 -0.64
N ARG A 176 -10.57 11.41 0.45
CA ARG A 176 -11.28 11.12 1.71
C ARG A 176 -12.66 11.79 1.79
N GLU A 177 -12.84 12.87 1.04
CA GLU A 177 -14.07 13.68 1.08
C GLU A 177 -15.11 13.25 0.02
N GLY A 178 -14.68 12.54 -1.02
CA GLY A 178 -15.55 12.06 -2.08
C GLY A 178 -14.80 11.31 -3.16
N GLU A 179 -15.52 10.93 -4.20
CA GLU A 179 -14.97 10.20 -5.33
C GLU A 179 -14.09 11.11 -6.21
N ILE A 180 -12.94 10.57 -6.64
CA ILE A 180 -12.10 11.12 -7.71
C ILE A 180 -12.47 10.36 -8.97
N PHE A 181 -13.22 11.00 -9.87
CA PHE A 181 -13.88 10.36 -11.00
C PHE A 181 -13.04 10.51 -12.28
N HIS A 182 -12.69 9.39 -12.90
CA HIS A 182 -12.08 9.35 -14.22
C HIS A 182 -13.16 9.31 -15.31
N LEU A 183 -13.12 10.26 -16.24
CA LEU A 183 -13.93 10.27 -17.42
C LEU A 183 -13.11 9.75 -18.60
N ASN A 184 -13.36 8.50 -18.98
CA ASN A 184 -12.66 7.83 -20.08
C ASN A 184 -13.13 8.39 -21.43
N GLU A 185 -12.85 9.69 -21.65
CA GLU A 185 -13.15 10.45 -22.86
C GLU A 185 -12.01 11.44 -23.10
N PHE A 186 -11.56 11.57 -24.35
CA PHE A 186 -10.51 12.53 -24.76
C PHE A 186 -11.11 13.92 -24.87
N LEU A 187 -11.00 14.73 -23.82
CA LEU A 187 -11.70 16.00 -23.72
C LEU A 187 -10.85 17.22 -24.05
N TYR A 188 -9.54 17.10 -24.09
CA TYR A 188 -8.64 18.20 -24.42
C TYR A 188 -7.35 17.71 -25.08
N THR A 189 -6.59 18.65 -25.63
CA THR A 189 -5.26 18.43 -26.20
C THR A 189 -4.26 19.30 -25.46
N GLU A 190 -3.09 18.75 -25.15
CA GLU A 190 -1.96 19.48 -24.58
C GLU A 190 -0.67 19.19 -25.35
N GLU A 191 0.29 20.08 -25.29
CA GLU A 191 1.65 19.83 -25.77
C GLU A 191 2.44 19.17 -24.65
N GLU A 192 3.00 17.98 -24.91
CA GLU A 192 3.80 17.28 -23.90
C GLU A 192 5.10 18.06 -23.63
N GLN A 193 5.28 18.46 -22.37
CA GLN A 193 6.49 19.08 -21.87
C GLN A 193 7.02 18.28 -20.68
N ASP A 194 8.27 17.82 -20.75
CA ASP A 194 8.94 17.22 -19.60
C ASP A 194 9.52 18.32 -18.72
N LEU A 195 8.78 18.68 -17.67
CA LEU A 195 9.16 19.69 -16.69
C LEU A 195 10.03 19.15 -15.54
N ARG A 196 10.46 17.88 -15.60
CA ARG A 196 11.27 17.29 -14.53
C ARG A 196 12.71 17.75 -14.61
N ALA A 197 13.24 18.14 -13.45
CA ALA A 197 14.64 18.58 -13.34
C ALA A 197 15.66 17.49 -13.74
N SER A 198 15.29 16.21 -13.58
CA SER A 198 16.13 15.05 -13.91
C SER A 198 16.09 14.66 -15.39
N GLY A 199 15.04 15.03 -16.14
CA GLY A 199 14.80 14.56 -17.51
C GLY A 199 14.55 13.05 -17.64
N GLN A 200 14.37 12.33 -16.51
CA GLN A 200 14.21 10.86 -16.49
C GLN A 200 12.93 10.45 -15.76
N LYS A 201 11.93 10.01 -16.53
CA LYS A 201 10.61 9.62 -16.03
C LYS A 201 10.65 8.48 -15.00
N GLN A 202 11.52 7.49 -15.21
CA GLN A 202 11.43 6.20 -14.51
C GLN A 202 11.95 6.23 -13.08
N PHE A 203 12.93 7.07 -12.74
CA PHE A 203 13.64 7.06 -11.46
C PHE A 203 13.53 8.37 -10.67
N ASP A 204 12.61 9.24 -11.05
CA ASP A 204 12.46 10.57 -10.44
C ASP A 204 12.13 10.49 -8.94
N TYR A 205 11.37 9.47 -8.54
CA TYR A 205 10.94 9.23 -7.15
C TYR A 205 12.08 8.83 -6.20
N VAL A 206 13.24 8.44 -6.73
CA VAL A 206 14.45 8.08 -5.93
C VAL A 206 15.67 8.93 -6.29
N ASN A 207 15.54 9.87 -7.21
CA ASN A 207 16.66 10.72 -7.64
C ASN A 207 17.07 11.68 -6.50
N PRO A 208 18.32 11.65 -6.00
CA PRO A 208 18.78 12.52 -4.92
C PRO A 208 18.62 14.02 -5.20
N ALA A 209 18.62 14.44 -6.47
CA ALA A 209 18.40 15.84 -6.85
C ALA A 209 17.01 16.35 -6.44
N ASN A 210 16.02 15.46 -6.32
CA ASN A 210 14.65 15.77 -5.95
C ASN A 210 14.34 15.54 -4.48
N ARG A 211 15.35 15.38 -3.61
CA ARG A 211 15.13 14.98 -2.20
C ARG A 211 14.17 15.90 -1.43
N LYS A 212 14.18 17.20 -1.66
CA LYS A 212 13.24 18.13 -1.02
C LYS A 212 11.78 17.85 -1.39
N VAL A 213 11.53 17.57 -2.66
CA VAL A 213 10.20 17.18 -3.17
C VAL A 213 9.76 15.86 -2.54
N GLN A 214 10.64 14.86 -2.53
CA GLN A 214 10.36 13.54 -1.96
C GLN A 214 9.99 13.61 -0.48
N VAL A 215 10.68 14.44 0.32
CA VAL A 215 10.39 14.62 1.75
C VAL A 215 8.99 15.17 1.97
N GLU A 216 8.58 16.19 1.22
CA GLU A 216 7.23 16.73 1.33
C GLU A 216 6.16 15.72 0.93
N MET A 217 6.37 14.98 -0.18
CA MET A 217 5.46 13.93 -0.63
C MET A 217 5.33 12.80 0.41
N GLU A 218 6.44 12.39 1.02
CA GLU A 218 6.47 11.39 2.09
C GLU A 218 5.66 11.86 3.31
N GLN A 219 5.83 13.10 3.73
CA GLN A 219 5.05 13.69 4.83
C GLN A 219 3.55 13.69 4.53
N CYS A 220 3.16 14.00 3.30
CA CYS A 220 1.75 14.02 2.89
C CYS A 220 1.13 12.63 2.92
N VAL A 221 1.81 11.62 2.34
CA VAL A 221 1.28 10.25 2.36
C VAL A 221 1.24 9.67 3.76
N THR A 222 2.24 9.96 4.61
CA THR A 222 2.27 9.51 6.00
C THR A 222 1.05 10.03 6.77
N ARG A 223 0.76 11.34 6.70
CA ARG A 223 -0.45 11.94 7.28
C ARG A 223 -1.74 11.36 6.70
N HIS A 224 -1.76 11.08 5.41
CA HIS A 224 -2.92 10.45 4.78
C HIS A 224 -3.16 9.05 5.34
N LEU A 225 -2.12 8.21 5.43
CA LEU A 225 -2.21 6.85 5.99
C LEU A 225 -2.68 6.88 7.46
N GLU A 226 -2.21 7.82 8.26
CA GLU A 226 -2.68 8.04 9.62
C GLU A 226 -4.19 8.34 9.63
N ARG A 227 -4.63 9.31 8.84
CA ARG A 227 -6.05 9.73 8.77
C ARG A 227 -7.00 8.64 8.27
N ILE A 228 -6.52 7.71 7.46
CA ILE A 228 -7.32 6.57 6.99
C ILE A 228 -7.14 5.30 7.83
N GLY A 229 -6.37 5.35 8.93
CA GLY A 229 -6.12 4.20 9.81
C GLY A 229 -5.31 3.09 9.13
N ALA A 230 -4.30 3.45 8.33
CA ALA A 230 -3.41 2.52 7.62
C ALA A 230 -1.92 2.75 7.88
N LEU A 231 -1.58 3.64 8.84
CA LEU A 231 -0.19 3.91 9.23
C LEU A 231 0.36 2.75 10.05
N ILE A 232 1.51 2.21 9.66
CA ILE A 232 2.21 1.16 10.39
C ILE A 232 3.14 1.78 11.42
N ASP A 233 3.06 1.28 12.65
CA ASP A 233 4.07 1.50 13.70
C ASP A 233 5.06 0.33 13.69
N THR A 234 6.32 0.62 13.39
CA THR A 234 7.37 -0.39 13.29
C THR A 234 7.82 -0.96 14.62
N SER A 235 7.44 -0.36 15.75
CA SER A 235 7.69 -0.89 17.10
C SER A 235 7.00 -2.24 17.35
N ASP A 236 5.95 -2.54 16.60
CA ASP A 236 5.17 -3.79 16.68
C ASP A 236 5.68 -4.92 15.78
N TYR A 237 6.81 -4.73 15.13
CA TYR A 237 7.33 -5.71 14.17
C TYR A 237 7.71 -7.03 14.82
N LYS A 238 7.39 -8.12 14.10
CA LYS A 238 7.80 -9.46 14.46
C LYS A 238 9.25 -9.70 14.05
N THR A 239 10.02 -10.35 14.92
CA THR A 239 11.36 -10.82 14.60
C THR A 239 11.27 -12.24 14.03
N PRO A 240 11.84 -12.53 12.84
CA PRO A 240 11.91 -13.90 12.32
C PRO A 240 12.82 -14.78 13.22
N ASP A 241 12.43 -16.02 13.42
CA ASP A 241 13.30 -17.03 14.02
C ASP A 241 14.04 -17.78 12.93
N PHE A 242 15.30 -17.47 12.73
CA PHE A 242 16.13 -18.12 11.69
C PHE A 242 16.47 -19.58 11.99
N ASN A 243 16.20 -20.07 13.20
CA ASN A 243 16.43 -21.45 13.61
C ASN A 243 15.14 -22.30 13.64
N GLU A 244 14.01 -21.76 13.20
CA GLU A 244 12.71 -22.45 13.16
C GLU A 244 12.76 -23.74 12.33
N GLN A 245 13.61 -23.76 11.29
CA GLN A 245 13.77 -24.91 10.40
C GLN A 245 15.26 -25.13 10.07
N ASP A 246 15.64 -26.40 9.89
CA ASP A 246 16.95 -26.77 9.38
C ASP A 246 16.99 -26.66 7.85
N PHE A 247 18.12 -26.23 7.32
CA PHE A 247 18.39 -26.10 5.90
C PHE A 247 19.76 -26.68 5.58
N ASP A 248 19.85 -27.49 4.53
CA ASP A 248 21.12 -28.02 4.03
C ASP A 248 22.02 -26.92 3.45
N THR A 249 21.42 -25.80 3.05
CA THR A 249 22.08 -24.66 2.42
C THR A 249 21.63 -23.37 3.09
N GLU A 250 22.56 -22.44 3.36
CA GLU A 250 22.23 -21.16 4.00
C GLU A 250 21.57 -20.18 3.04
N ALA A 251 22.02 -20.12 1.77
CA ALA A 251 21.45 -19.22 0.79
C ALA A 251 21.24 -19.89 -0.57
N THR A 252 20.22 -19.45 -1.30
CA THR A 252 19.98 -19.82 -2.69
C THR A 252 19.85 -18.57 -3.53
N VAL A 253 20.63 -18.46 -4.62
CA VAL A 253 20.39 -17.47 -5.67
C VAL A 253 19.32 -18.01 -6.59
N VAL A 254 18.25 -17.23 -6.81
CA VAL A 254 17.12 -17.59 -7.67
C VAL A 254 17.18 -16.75 -8.95
N ILE A 255 17.24 -17.41 -10.10
CA ILE A 255 17.31 -16.81 -11.44
C ILE A 255 16.16 -17.31 -12.30
N PRO A 256 15.01 -16.62 -12.35
CA PRO A 256 14.00 -16.88 -13.38
C PRO A 256 14.53 -16.47 -14.75
N VAL A 257 14.36 -17.31 -15.77
CA VAL A 257 14.85 -16.99 -17.11
C VAL A 257 13.90 -17.46 -18.19
N ARG A 258 13.83 -16.69 -19.28
CA ARG A 258 13.22 -17.11 -20.55
C ARG A 258 13.87 -16.36 -21.70
N ASN A 259 14.47 -17.09 -22.67
CA ASN A 259 15.08 -16.57 -23.87
C ASN A 259 16.14 -15.48 -23.56
N ARG A 260 17.23 -15.89 -22.90
CA ARG A 260 18.35 -15.03 -22.50
C ARG A 260 19.71 -15.65 -22.82
N GLU A 261 19.83 -16.31 -23.98
CA GLU A 261 21.09 -16.95 -24.42
C GLU A 261 22.31 -16.02 -24.39
N ARG A 262 22.09 -14.71 -24.58
CA ARG A 262 23.14 -13.71 -24.58
C ARG A 262 23.68 -13.39 -23.17
N THR A 263 22.87 -13.51 -22.13
CA THR A 263 23.17 -12.94 -20.81
C THR A 263 23.21 -13.95 -19.68
N ILE A 264 22.51 -15.08 -19.82
CA ILE A 264 22.33 -16.05 -18.74
C ILE A 264 23.67 -16.62 -18.22
N ARG A 265 24.66 -16.79 -19.10
CA ARG A 265 25.99 -17.29 -18.69
C ARG A 265 26.63 -16.36 -17.68
N ASP A 266 26.68 -15.06 -18.00
CA ASP A 266 27.28 -14.04 -17.14
C ASP A 266 26.60 -14.00 -15.76
N ALA A 267 25.24 -14.04 -15.75
CA ALA A 267 24.47 -14.04 -14.50
C ALA A 267 24.78 -15.26 -13.62
N ILE A 268 24.79 -16.46 -14.21
CA ILE A 268 25.10 -17.70 -13.47
C ILE A 268 26.55 -17.68 -12.96
N GLU A 269 27.51 -17.29 -13.79
CA GLU A 269 28.92 -17.20 -13.40
C GLU A 269 29.14 -16.15 -12.29
N SER A 270 28.43 -15.02 -12.34
CA SER A 270 28.40 -14.01 -11.28
C SER A 270 27.89 -14.58 -9.95
N ALA A 271 26.83 -15.42 -10.01
CA ALA A 271 26.29 -16.09 -8.82
C ALA A 271 27.24 -17.17 -8.27
N LEU A 272 27.82 -17.99 -9.15
CA LEU A 272 28.70 -19.11 -8.75
C LEU A 272 30.09 -18.62 -8.27
N SER A 273 30.51 -17.41 -8.63
CA SER A 273 31.78 -16.82 -8.20
C SER A 273 31.74 -16.22 -6.79
N GLN A 274 30.56 -16.21 -6.14
CA GLN A 274 30.42 -15.64 -4.80
C GLN A 274 31.27 -16.38 -3.76
N ARG A 275 31.93 -15.63 -2.88
CA ARG A 275 32.71 -16.13 -1.74
C ARG A 275 31.93 -15.91 -0.46
N ALA A 276 31.45 -16.99 0.13
CA ALA A 276 30.68 -16.98 1.37
C ALA A 276 31.28 -17.96 2.38
N GLY A 277 31.17 -17.66 3.67
CA GLY A 277 31.55 -18.53 4.76
C GLY A 277 30.49 -19.61 5.07
N PHE A 278 29.58 -19.90 4.16
CA PHE A 278 28.49 -20.87 4.26
C PHE A 278 28.21 -21.53 2.92
N ASP A 279 27.49 -22.65 2.96
CA ASP A 279 27.07 -23.34 1.76
C ASP A 279 25.91 -22.63 1.08
N TYR A 280 26.00 -22.47 -0.25
CA TYR A 280 24.95 -21.90 -1.08
C TYR A 280 24.81 -22.63 -2.42
N ASN A 281 23.68 -22.46 -3.05
CA ASN A 281 23.40 -22.96 -4.39
C ASN A 281 22.72 -21.91 -5.27
N VAL A 282 22.55 -22.22 -6.55
CA VAL A 282 21.90 -21.38 -7.55
C VAL A 282 20.77 -22.18 -8.20
N ILE A 283 19.54 -21.70 -8.14
CA ILE A 283 18.39 -22.30 -8.82
C ILE A 283 18.04 -21.42 -10.01
N VAL A 284 18.23 -21.96 -11.21
CA VAL A 284 17.75 -21.37 -12.46
C VAL A 284 16.43 -22.04 -12.82
N VAL A 285 15.37 -21.21 -12.95
CA VAL A 285 14.06 -21.66 -13.43
C VAL A 285 13.91 -21.20 -14.88
N ASP A 286 14.17 -22.12 -15.80
CA ASP A 286 14.03 -21.89 -17.25
C ASP A 286 12.57 -22.07 -17.67
N ASN A 287 11.88 -20.93 -17.81
CA ASN A 287 10.46 -20.91 -18.16
C ASN A 287 10.23 -21.17 -19.66
N HIS A 288 10.59 -22.37 -20.12
CA HIS A 288 10.43 -22.83 -21.50
C HIS A 288 11.13 -21.93 -22.53
N SER A 289 12.43 -21.69 -22.35
CA SER A 289 13.24 -21.01 -23.36
C SER A 289 13.26 -21.82 -24.68
N THR A 290 13.28 -21.10 -25.79
CA THR A 290 13.26 -21.65 -27.14
C THR A 290 14.54 -21.34 -27.92
N ASP A 291 15.44 -20.55 -27.32
CA ASP A 291 16.81 -20.26 -27.78
C ASP A 291 17.82 -21.19 -27.05
N HIS A 292 19.11 -20.89 -27.13
CA HIS A 292 20.15 -21.69 -26.47
C HIS A 292 20.30 -21.47 -24.97
N THR A 293 19.36 -20.76 -24.31
CA THR A 293 19.40 -20.52 -22.85
C THR A 293 19.51 -21.82 -22.06
N GLY A 294 18.64 -22.81 -22.35
CA GLY A 294 18.62 -24.10 -21.65
C GLY A 294 19.92 -24.90 -21.85
N ASP A 295 20.49 -24.89 -23.06
CA ASP A 295 21.75 -25.56 -23.37
C ASP A 295 22.91 -24.97 -22.56
N ILE A 296 22.96 -23.63 -22.43
CA ILE A 296 23.97 -22.93 -21.64
C ILE A 296 23.87 -23.28 -20.16
N VAL A 297 22.67 -23.26 -19.60
CA VAL A 297 22.42 -23.63 -18.21
C VAL A 297 22.88 -25.06 -17.93
N GLU A 298 22.55 -26.00 -18.81
CA GLU A 298 22.91 -27.40 -18.65
C GLU A 298 24.43 -27.63 -18.77
N GLU A 299 25.12 -26.92 -19.68
CA GLU A 299 26.58 -26.95 -19.81
C GLU A 299 27.27 -26.51 -18.50
N ILE A 300 26.78 -25.46 -17.85
CA ILE A 300 27.37 -24.97 -16.59
C ILE A 300 27.04 -25.94 -15.44
N ARG A 301 25.79 -26.47 -15.39
CA ARG A 301 25.38 -27.45 -14.37
C ARG A 301 26.25 -28.70 -14.35
N GLN A 302 26.73 -29.14 -15.50
CA GLN A 302 27.64 -30.30 -15.58
C GLN A 302 29.02 -29.98 -14.96
N LYS A 303 29.42 -28.72 -14.89
CA LYS A 303 30.72 -28.28 -14.35
C LYS A 303 30.65 -27.90 -12.87
N ASP A 304 29.50 -27.40 -12.41
CA ASP A 304 29.29 -26.95 -11.03
C ASP A 304 27.96 -27.51 -10.47
N GLN A 305 28.09 -28.42 -9.50
CA GLN A 305 26.93 -29.10 -8.89
C GLN A 305 26.06 -28.19 -7.99
N ARG A 306 26.52 -26.98 -7.69
CA ARG A 306 25.72 -25.98 -6.98
C ARG A 306 24.62 -25.41 -7.86
N LEU A 307 24.72 -25.54 -9.19
CA LEU A 307 23.70 -25.08 -10.13
C LEU A 307 22.59 -26.12 -10.27
N ILE A 308 21.38 -25.71 -9.99
CA ILE A 308 20.15 -26.49 -10.13
C ILE A 308 19.35 -25.90 -11.30
N HIS A 309 19.08 -26.73 -12.30
CA HIS A 309 18.28 -26.35 -13.45
C HIS A 309 16.87 -26.93 -13.32
N ILE A 310 15.85 -26.09 -13.33
CA ILE A 310 14.44 -26.46 -13.23
C ILE A 310 13.72 -25.96 -14.47
N ILE A 311 13.03 -26.85 -15.16
CA ILE A 311 12.07 -26.50 -16.22
C ILE A 311 10.67 -26.79 -15.66
N PRO A 312 9.77 -25.79 -15.58
CA PRO A 312 8.42 -26.01 -15.06
C PRO A 312 7.64 -27.04 -15.87
N GLU A 313 6.77 -27.82 -15.24
CA GLU A 313 5.80 -28.64 -15.95
C GLU A 313 4.70 -27.80 -16.60
N ARG A 314 4.39 -26.66 -15.99
CA ARG A 314 3.39 -25.67 -16.45
C ARG A 314 4.06 -24.64 -17.34
N ASN A 315 3.32 -24.14 -18.33
CA ASN A 315 3.78 -23.13 -19.29
C ASN A 315 3.09 -21.75 -19.09
N ASP A 316 2.33 -21.58 -18.01
CA ASP A 316 1.59 -20.37 -17.65
C ASP A 316 2.22 -19.60 -16.47
N LEU A 317 3.48 -19.87 -16.14
CA LEU A 317 4.16 -19.18 -15.07
C LEU A 317 4.65 -17.79 -15.53
N GLY A 318 4.37 -16.78 -14.69
CA GLY A 318 5.10 -15.52 -14.72
C GLY A 318 6.40 -15.61 -13.90
N ILE A 319 7.10 -14.50 -13.75
CA ILE A 319 8.32 -14.41 -12.92
C ILE A 319 8.03 -14.86 -11.48
N GLY A 320 6.91 -14.37 -10.88
CA GLY A 320 6.50 -14.78 -9.54
C GLY A 320 6.18 -16.28 -9.42
N GLY A 321 5.61 -16.89 -10.45
CA GLY A 321 5.39 -18.36 -10.51
C GLY A 321 6.70 -19.13 -10.54
N CYS A 322 7.70 -18.66 -11.29
CA CYS A 322 9.05 -19.25 -11.30
C CYS A 322 9.73 -19.12 -9.93
N TRP A 323 9.59 -17.99 -9.27
CA TRP A 323 10.05 -17.80 -7.89
C TRP A 323 9.41 -18.80 -6.94
N ASN A 324 8.09 -19.00 -7.02
CA ASN A 324 7.37 -19.96 -6.17
C ASN A 324 7.87 -21.38 -6.39
N LEU A 325 8.18 -21.75 -7.63
CA LEU A 325 8.74 -23.05 -7.94
C LEU A 325 10.12 -23.22 -7.28
N ALA A 326 11.00 -22.22 -7.39
CA ALA A 326 12.34 -22.25 -6.80
C ALA A 326 12.31 -22.32 -5.27
N ILE A 327 11.52 -21.49 -4.61
CA ILE A 327 11.50 -21.43 -3.15
C ILE A 327 10.83 -22.64 -2.50
N ASN A 328 9.93 -23.32 -3.21
CA ASN A 328 9.28 -24.55 -2.74
C ASN A 328 10.09 -25.81 -3.05
N ASP A 329 11.17 -25.72 -3.84
CA ASP A 329 12.13 -26.82 -4.01
C ASP A 329 12.80 -27.12 -2.66
N ALA A 330 12.95 -28.41 -2.33
CA ALA A 330 13.55 -28.84 -1.07
C ALA A 330 15.02 -28.39 -0.89
N ARG A 331 15.72 -28.14 -2.01
CA ARG A 331 17.12 -27.70 -2.05
C ARG A 331 17.26 -26.18 -1.85
N CYS A 332 16.17 -25.42 -1.84
CA CYS A 332 16.23 -23.98 -1.60
C CYS A 332 16.68 -23.69 -0.16
N GLY A 333 17.69 -22.84 -0.02
CA GLY A 333 18.30 -22.48 1.24
C GLY A 333 17.44 -21.59 2.15
N ARG A 334 17.98 -21.30 3.34
CA ARG A 334 17.34 -20.47 4.36
C ARG A 334 16.98 -19.07 3.86
N PHE A 335 17.84 -18.50 3.02
CA PHE A 335 17.64 -17.19 2.40
C PHE A 335 17.61 -17.33 0.88
N ALA A 336 16.53 -16.86 0.25
CA ALA A 336 16.40 -16.81 -1.20
C ALA A 336 16.79 -15.41 -1.69
N VAL A 337 17.75 -15.32 -2.61
CA VAL A 337 18.38 -14.08 -3.08
C VAL A 337 18.15 -13.90 -4.57
N GLN A 338 17.71 -12.71 -4.97
CA GLN A 338 17.46 -12.38 -6.38
C GLN A 338 18.75 -12.21 -7.17
N LEU A 339 18.73 -12.75 -8.40
CA LEU A 339 19.55 -12.27 -9.51
C LEU A 339 18.73 -12.37 -10.80
N ASP A 340 18.60 -11.26 -11.53
CA ASP A 340 17.90 -11.27 -12.80
C ASP A 340 18.83 -11.84 -13.89
N SER A 341 18.26 -12.51 -14.89
CA SER A 341 19.00 -13.30 -15.88
C SER A 341 19.86 -12.47 -16.86
N ASP A 342 19.78 -11.15 -16.78
CA ASP A 342 20.54 -10.21 -17.58
C ASP A 342 21.44 -9.26 -16.75
N ASP A 343 21.50 -9.45 -15.43
CA ASP A 343 22.22 -8.62 -14.47
C ASP A 343 23.38 -9.35 -13.78
N LEU A 344 24.15 -8.64 -12.94
CA LEU A 344 25.30 -9.19 -12.23
C LEU A 344 25.32 -8.72 -10.77
N TYR A 345 25.94 -9.50 -9.88
CA TYR A 345 26.41 -8.97 -8.60
C TYR A 345 27.63 -8.09 -8.81
N SER A 346 27.77 -6.99 -8.07
CA SER A 346 28.87 -6.05 -8.23
C SER A 346 30.20 -6.50 -7.60
N GLY A 347 30.14 -7.48 -6.67
CA GLY A 347 31.30 -8.04 -5.98
C GLY A 347 31.18 -9.53 -5.72
N ASP A 348 32.27 -10.15 -5.28
CA ASP A 348 32.31 -11.58 -4.95
C ASP A 348 31.87 -11.88 -3.49
N ASP A 349 31.51 -10.87 -2.70
CA ASP A 349 31.05 -10.96 -1.32
C ASP A 349 29.57 -10.59 -1.11
N THR A 350 28.83 -10.37 -2.20
CA THR A 350 27.42 -9.90 -2.14
C THR A 350 26.53 -10.84 -1.30
N LEU A 351 26.61 -12.16 -1.51
CA LEU A 351 25.84 -13.12 -0.71
C LEU A 351 26.19 -13.07 0.78
N GLN A 352 27.47 -12.97 1.10
CA GLN A 352 27.91 -12.86 2.49
C GLN A 352 27.32 -11.63 3.15
N ARG A 353 27.40 -10.47 2.50
CA ARG A 353 26.88 -9.20 3.00
C ARG A 353 25.37 -9.24 3.22
N ILE A 354 24.62 -9.88 2.32
CA ILE A 354 23.17 -10.04 2.44
C ILE A 354 22.81 -10.91 3.65
N VAL A 355 23.46 -12.07 3.81
CA VAL A 355 23.18 -12.97 4.94
C VAL A 355 23.58 -12.33 6.27
N ASP A 356 24.70 -11.62 6.32
CA ASP A 356 25.13 -10.88 7.51
C ASP A 356 24.12 -9.78 7.87
N ALA A 357 23.53 -9.10 6.87
CA ALA A 357 22.49 -8.10 7.08
C ALA A 357 21.21 -8.72 7.67
N PHE A 358 20.77 -9.90 7.21
CA PHE A 358 19.64 -10.62 7.84
C PHE A 358 19.87 -10.84 9.34
N LYS A 359 21.06 -11.34 9.70
CA LYS A 359 21.42 -11.66 11.07
C LYS A 359 21.59 -10.42 11.95
N ARG A 360 22.25 -9.38 11.42
CA ARG A 360 22.46 -8.10 12.09
C ARG A 360 21.14 -7.37 12.36
N ASP A 361 20.30 -7.24 11.33
CA ASP A 361 19.10 -6.41 11.36
C ASP A 361 17.87 -7.16 11.87
N LYS A 362 17.97 -8.49 12.02
CA LYS A 362 16.84 -9.39 12.33
C LYS A 362 15.65 -9.15 11.39
N ALA A 363 15.95 -8.91 10.13
CA ALA A 363 14.98 -8.58 9.09
C ALA A 363 14.40 -9.85 8.44
N ALA A 364 13.20 -9.77 7.90
CA ALA A 364 12.61 -10.85 7.12
C ALA A 364 12.87 -10.72 5.61
N MET A 365 13.27 -9.53 5.17
CA MET A 365 13.64 -9.19 3.81
C MET A 365 14.83 -8.24 3.85
N ILE A 366 15.78 -8.40 2.93
CA ILE A 366 16.88 -7.46 2.71
C ILE A 366 16.77 -6.89 1.30
N ILE A 367 17.03 -5.61 1.15
CA ILE A 367 17.10 -4.93 -0.14
C ILE A 367 18.43 -4.20 -0.23
N GLY A 368 19.17 -4.46 -1.29
CA GLY A 368 20.44 -3.81 -1.57
C GLY A 368 20.30 -2.54 -2.39
N SER A 369 21.43 -2.10 -2.92
CA SER A 369 21.55 -0.97 -3.84
C SER A 369 22.15 -1.43 -5.17
N TYR A 370 21.74 -0.78 -6.26
CA TYR A 370 22.18 -1.17 -7.60
C TYR A 370 22.64 0.02 -8.41
N ARG A 371 23.58 -0.23 -9.32
CA ARG A 371 24.05 0.75 -10.27
C ARG A 371 23.54 0.44 -11.67
N MET A 372 22.96 1.45 -12.30
CA MET A 372 22.57 1.38 -13.70
C MET A 372 23.82 1.41 -14.59
N CYS A 373 23.94 0.46 -15.50
CA CYS A 373 25.08 0.38 -16.42
C CYS A 373 24.69 -0.18 -17.80
N ASP A 374 25.59 -0.02 -18.79
CA ASP A 374 25.53 -0.74 -20.05
C ASP A 374 26.25 -2.11 -19.97
N PHE A 375 26.38 -2.82 -21.10
CA PHE A 375 27.07 -4.11 -21.14
C PHE A 375 28.60 -4.03 -20.93
N ASP A 376 29.19 -2.87 -21.16
CA ASP A 376 30.59 -2.61 -20.86
C ASP A 376 30.80 -2.13 -19.42
N LEU A 377 29.74 -2.19 -18.60
CA LEU A 377 29.66 -1.77 -17.21
C LEU A 377 29.91 -0.28 -16.99
N ASN A 378 29.79 0.54 -18.02
CA ASN A 378 29.80 1.99 -17.88
C ASN A 378 28.53 2.46 -17.19
N THR A 379 28.68 3.36 -16.23
CA THR A 379 27.54 3.89 -15.46
C THR A 379 26.61 4.70 -16.37
N LEU A 380 25.32 4.39 -16.31
CA LEU A 380 24.24 5.15 -16.95
C LEU A 380 23.49 5.99 -15.92
N PRO A 381 22.96 7.17 -16.28
CA PRO A 381 22.11 7.94 -15.38
C PRO A 381 20.88 7.13 -14.90
N PRO A 382 20.45 7.29 -13.65
CA PRO A 382 20.96 8.20 -12.62
C PRO A 382 22.19 7.66 -11.85
N GLY A 383 22.77 6.54 -12.22
CA GLY A 383 23.93 5.92 -11.56
C GLY A 383 23.51 4.95 -10.45
N LEU A 384 24.01 5.18 -9.24
CA LEU A 384 23.67 4.37 -8.07
C LEU A 384 22.26 4.72 -7.58
N ILE A 385 21.45 3.70 -7.36
CA ILE A 385 20.12 3.78 -6.74
C ILE A 385 20.20 3.02 -5.41
N ASP A 386 20.28 3.77 -4.31
CA ASP A 386 20.54 3.25 -2.97
C ASP A 386 19.37 3.35 -2.02
N HIS A 387 18.31 4.07 -2.42
CA HIS A 387 17.11 4.26 -1.61
C HIS A 387 17.39 4.80 -0.19
N HIS A 388 18.29 5.77 -0.07
CA HIS A 388 18.58 6.45 1.20
C HIS A 388 17.38 7.20 1.79
N GLU A 389 16.29 7.36 1.05
CA GLU A 389 15.01 7.85 1.56
C GLU A 389 14.32 6.84 2.51
N TRP A 390 14.73 5.58 2.48
CA TRP A 390 14.18 4.57 3.37
C TRP A 390 14.71 4.74 4.78
N THR A 391 13.82 4.93 5.76
CA THR A 391 14.14 4.85 7.19
C THR A 391 13.42 3.66 7.83
N ASP A 392 13.95 3.13 8.91
CA ASP A 392 13.32 2.01 9.62
C ASP A 392 11.95 2.38 10.19
N GLU A 393 11.76 3.66 10.56
CA GLU A 393 10.53 4.15 11.17
C GLU A 393 9.42 4.37 10.14
N ASN A 394 9.74 4.95 8.98
CA ASN A 394 8.73 5.40 8.02
C ASN A 394 8.87 4.78 6.62
N GLY A 395 9.96 4.13 6.30
CA GLY A 395 10.15 3.43 5.01
C GLY A 395 8.97 2.52 4.65
N PRO A 396 8.44 1.69 5.58
CA PRO A 396 7.29 0.84 5.34
C PRO A 396 6.02 1.60 4.91
N ASN A 397 5.81 2.82 5.39
CA ASN A 397 4.70 3.68 5.01
C ASN A 397 4.98 4.37 3.66
N ASN A 398 6.20 4.87 3.47
CA ASN A 398 6.64 5.48 2.22
C ASN A 398 6.66 4.48 1.05
N ALA A 399 6.80 3.18 1.31
CA ALA A 399 6.70 2.11 0.31
C ALA A 399 5.40 2.15 -0.52
N LEU A 400 4.31 2.67 0.05
CA LEU A 400 3.04 2.85 -0.68
C LEU A 400 3.08 4.03 -1.67
N ARG A 401 3.99 4.99 -1.51
CA ARG A 401 4.14 6.14 -2.40
C ARG A 401 5.00 5.82 -3.62
N ILE A 402 6.05 5.02 -3.44
CA ILE A 402 7.07 4.76 -4.48
C ILE A 402 6.70 3.56 -5.35
N ASN A 403 7.29 3.48 -6.54
CA ASN A 403 6.97 2.44 -7.52
C ASN A 403 7.89 1.21 -7.51
N GLY A 404 8.93 1.20 -6.69
CA GLY A 404 9.85 0.08 -6.53
C GLY A 404 10.64 0.18 -5.24
N LEU A 405 11.17 -0.94 -4.76
CA LEU A 405 11.89 -1.00 -3.49
C LEU A 405 13.40 -1.20 -3.65
N GLY A 406 13.88 -1.39 -4.89
CA GLY A 406 15.30 -1.59 -5.20
C GLY A 406 15.67 -3.05 -5.47
N ALA A 407 16.96 -3.28 -5.69
CA ALA A 407 17.60 -4.58 -5.98
C ALA A 407 19.01 -4.65 -5.37
N PRO A 408 19.59 -5.86 -5.13
CA PRO A 408 18.91 -7.14 -5.15
C PRO A 408 17.96 -7.27 -3.95
N ARG A 409 16.96 -8.13 -4.08
CA ARG A 409 16.03 -8.48 -3.00
C ARG A 409 16.35 -9.86 -2.48
N ALA A 410 16.32 -10.01 -1.17
CA ALA A 410 16.51 -11.29 -0.52
C ALA A 410 15.46 -11.50 0.56
N PHE A 411 15.05 -12.75 0.79
CA PHE A 411 13.93 -13.10 1.63
C PHE A 411 14.27 -14.26 2.56
N PHE A 412 13.72 -14.25 3.76
CA PHE A 412 13.73 -15.41 4.64
C PHE A 412 12.74 -16.45 4.09
N THR A 413 13.27 -17.58 3.59
CA THR A 413 12.52 -18.59 2.82
C THR A 413 11.28 -19.13 3.54
N PRO A 414 11.27 -19.45 4.85
CA PRO A 414 10.09 -19.94 5.53
C PRO A 414 8.90 -18.98 5.44
N LEU A 415 9.12 -17.69 5.65
CA LEU A 415 8.07 -16.67 5.51
C LEU A 415 7.66 -16.48 4.05
N LEU A 416 8.62 -16.53 3.13
CA LEU A 416 8.33 -16.42 1.70
C LEU A 416 7.49 -17.60 1.20
N ARG A 417 7.72 -18.82 1.70
CA ARG A 417 6.90 -20.00 1.42
C ARG A 417 5.46 -19.86 1.93
N GLN A 418 5.24 -19.18 3.05
CA GLN A 418 3.90 -18.91 3.57
C GLN A 418 3.14 -17.86 2.75
N ILE A 419 3.84 -16.83 2.28
CA ILE A 419 3.25 -15.69 1.58
C ILE A 419 3.03 -16.00 0.10
N GLN A 420 4.01 -16.58 -0.59
CA GLN A 420 4.10 -16.84 -2.01
C GLN A 420 4.07 -15.55 -2.86
N PHE A 421 4.72 -15.58 -4.02
CA PHE A 421 4.62 -14.52 -5.01
C PHE A 421 3.28 -14.59 -5.78
N PRO A 422 2.68 -13.47 -6.16
CA PRO A 422 1.64 -13.50 -7.19
C PRO A 422 2.23 -14.01 -8.52
N ASN A 423 1.50 -14.89 -9.22
CA ASN A 423 1.95 -15.44 -10.50
C ASN A 423 1.81 -14.41 -11.63
N THR A 424 2.70 -13.45 -11.66
CA THR A 424 2.77 -12.39 -12.67
C THR A 424 4.21 -12.08 -13.01
N SER A 425 4.45 -11.35 -14.10
CA SER A 425 5.79 -10.91 -14.53
C SER A 425 6.02 -9.42 -14.32
N TYR A 426 5.19 -8.75 -13.52
CA TYR A 426 5.37 -7.34 -13.15
C TYR A 426 4.72 -7.05 -11.80
N GLY A 427 5.49 -6.42 -10.90
CA GLY A 427 5.00 -6.02 -9.58
C GLY A 427 4.84 -7.16 -8.56
N GLU A 428 5.28 -8.39 -8.89
CA GLU A 428 5.31 -9.53 -7.97
C GLU A 428 6.20 -9.27 -6.77
N ASP A 429 7.34 -8.65 -7.01
CA ASP A 429 8.33 -8.23 -6.03
C ASP A 429 7.81 -7.09 -5.14
N TYR A 430 7.14 -6.10 -5.75
CA TYR A 430 6.54 -4.99 -5.05
C TYR A 430 5.41 -5.46 -4.12
N ALA A 431 4.59 -6.42 -4.57
CA ALA A 431 3.56 -7.05 -3.75
C ALA A 431 4.16 -7.66 -2.48
N LEU A 432 5.26 -8.41 -2.63
CA LEU A 432 5.98 -9.03 -1.50
C LEU A 432 6.53 -7.97 -0.55
N GLY A 433 7.21 -6.97 -1.06
CA GLY A 433 7.76 -5.89 -0.25
C GLY A 433 6.69 -5.20 0.60
N LEU A 434 5.50 -4.92 0.05
CA LEU A 434 4.38 -4.38 0.79
C LEU A 434 3.90 -5.33 1.90
N ILE A 435 3.75 -6.64 1.60
CA ILE A 435 3.30 -7.64 2.56
C ILE A 435 4.31 -7.79 3.71
N PHE A 436 5.62 -7.88 3.39
CA PHE A 436 6.69 -7.94 4.40
C PHE A 436 6.70 -6.69 5.26
N SER A 437 6.63 -5.50 4.64
CA SER A 437 6.64 -4.20 5.33
C SER A 437 5.51 -4.01 6.34
N ARG A 438 4.44 -4.80 6.26
CA ARG A 438 3.32 -4.70 7.19
C ARG A 438 3.64 -5.23 8.59
N ARG A 439 4.50 -6.24 8.70
CA ARG A 439 4.72 -6.99 9.95
C ARG A 439 6.16 -7.27 10.31
N TYR A 440 7.09 -7.06 9.37
CA TYR A 440 8.48 -7.43 9.52
C TYR A 440 9.39 -6.30 9.06
N ARG A 441 10.56 -6.23 9.66
CA ARG A 441 11.61 -5.32 9.22
C ARG A 441 12.11 -5.72 7.85
N ILE A 442 12.27 -4.71 6.98
CA ILE A 442 13.02 -4.79 5.74
C ILE A 442 14.36 -4.11 5.99
N GLY A 443 15.43 -4.87 6.01
CA GLY A 443 16.80 -4.33 6.17
C GLY A 443 17.32 -3.78 4.86
N ARG A 444 18.25 -2.82 4.94
CA ARG A 444 18.83 -2.13 3.78
C ARG A 444 20.34 -2.25 3.75
N ILE A 445 20.89 -2.38 2.53
CA ILE A 445 22.32 -2.27 2.27
C ILE A 445 22.49 -1.15 1.24
N PHE A 446 23.03 -0.02 1.69
CA PHE A 446 23.15 1.19 0.87
C PHE A 446 24.35 1.18 -0.08
N ASP A 447 25.34 0.31 0.17
CA ASP A 447 26.45 0.12 -0.77
C ASP A 447 25.98 -0.66 -2.00
N GLU A 448 26.67 -0.43 -3.13
CA GLU A 448 26.42 -1.15 -4.38
C GLU A 448 26.62 -2.66 -4.19
N LEU A 449 25.60 -3.44 -4.55
CA LEU A 449 25.62 -4.91 -4.56
C LEU A 449 25.29 -5.50 -5.91
N TYR A 450 24.76 -4.68 -6.84
CA TYR A 450 24.10 -5.19 -8.03
C TYR A 450 24.35 -4.25 -9.23
N LEU A 451 24.60 -4.82 -10.39
CA LEU A 451 24.79 -4.13 -11.65
C LEU A 451 23.59 -4.39 -12.55
N CYS A 452 22.70 -3.40 -12.66
CA CYS A 452 21.54 -3.47 -13.51
C CYS A 452 21.92 -3.07 -14.94
N ARG A 453 22.05 -4.06 -15.84
CA ARG A 453 22.46 -3.84 -17.23
C ARG A 453 21.28 -3.42 -18.09
N ARG A 454 21.38 -2.23 -18.70
CA ARG A 454 20.31 -1.66 -19.55
C ARG A 454 20.54 -1.93 -21.03
N TRP A 455 19.53 -2.47 -21.69
CA TRP A 455 19.54 -2.75 -23.13
C TRP A 455 18.11 -2.87 -23.68
N GLY A 456 17.98 -2.95 -25.02
CA GLY A 456 16.66 -3.04 -25.66
C GLY A 456 15.85 -4.31 -25.37
N GLY A 457 16.45 -5.32 -24.73
CA GLY A 457 15.77 -6.56 -24.31
C GLY A 457 15.27 -6.57 -22.87
N ASN A 458 15.47 -5.50 -22.09
CA ASN A 458 14.87 -5.40 -20.76
C ASN A 458 13.34 -5.37 -20.86
N SER A 459 12.66 -5.99 -19.92
CA SER A 459 11.19 -6.12 -19.90
C SER A 459 10.46 -4.78 -19.72
N ASP A 460 11.15 -3.75 -19.23
CA ASP A 460 10.67 -2.40 -19.00
C ASP A 460 11.17 -1.36 -20.03
N ALA A 461 11.88 -1.80 -21.09
CA ALA A 461 12.35 -0.93 -22.13
C ALA A 461 11.22 -0.56 -23.11
N ALA A 462 11.08 0.73 -23.42
CA ALA A 462 10.18 1.29 -24.46
C ALA A 462 8.72 0.76 -24.38
N LEU A 463 8.11 0.80 -23.19
CA LEU A 463 6.71 0.39 -23.00
C LEU A 463 5.75 1.40 -23.64
N SER A 464 4.67 0.88 -24.28
CA SER A 464 3.56 1.73 -24.72
C SER A 464 2.79 2.31 -23.52
N ILE A 465 2.04 3.41 -23.72
CA ILE A 465 1.24 4.04 -22.68
C ILE A 465 0.20 3.07 -22.09
N GLU A 466 -0.40 2.21 -22.92
CA GLU A 466 -1.36 1.21 -22.47
C GLU A 466 -0.70 0.19 -21.54
N LYS A 467 0.54 -0.21 -21.83
CA LYS A 467 1.28 -1.15 -20.96
C LYS A 467 1.71 -0.47 -19.66
N ILE A 468 2.18 0.78 -19.72
CA ILE A 468 2.50 1.59 -18.53
C ILE A 468 1.25 1.72 -17.64
N ASN A 469 0.11 2.05 -18.24
CA ASN A 469 -1.16 2.20 -17.55
C ASN A 469 -1.64 0.88 -16.93
N ALA A 470 -1.56 -0.23 -17.65
CA ALA A 470 -1.90 -1.55 -17.11
C ALA A 470 -1.01 -1.92 -15.91
N ASN A 471 0.29 -1.64 -15.99
CA ASN A 471 1.25 -1.87 -14.93
C ASN A 471 0.95 -0.99 -13.69
N ASN A 472 0.69 0.30 -13.90
CA ASN A 472 0.35 1.24 -12.84
C ASN A 472 -0.99 0.89 -12.18
N LEU A 473 -2.02 0.55 -12.97
CA LEU A 473 -3.31 0.11 -12.47
C LEU A 473 -3.18 -1.14 -11.59
N TYR A 474 -2.34 -2.10 -12.00
CA TYR A 474 -2.06 -3.29 -11.20
C TYR A 474 -1.38 -2.95 -9.87
N LYS A 475 -0.32 -2.11 -9.88
CA LYS A 475 0.35 -1.67 -8.65
C LYS A 475 -0.58 -0.88 -7.72
N ASP A 476 -1.45 -0.04 -8.26
CA ASP A 476 -2.44 0.68 -7.47
C ASP A 476 -3.46 -0.27 -6.82
N ARG A 477 -3.80 -1.40 -7.48
CA ARG A 477 -4.58 -2.49 -6.86
C ARG A 477 -3.84 -3.17 -5.73
N LEU A 478 -2.55 -3.44 -5.89
CA LEU A 478 -1.71 -4.00 -4.81
C LEU A 478 -1.68 -3.07 -3.59
N ARG A 479 -1.52 -1.75 -3.80
CA ARG A 479 -1.60 -0.74 -2.73
C ARG A 479 -2.98 -0.70 -2.09
N THR A 480 -4.05 -0.82 -2.89
CA THR A 480 -5.44 -0.86 -2.38
C THR A 480 -5.65 -2.04 -1.44
N LEU A 481 -5.17 -3.24 -1.83
CA LEU A 481 -5.21 -4.43 -1.00
C LEU A 481 -4.38 -4.25 0.28
N GLU A 482 -3.17 -3.69 0.16
CA GLU A 482 -2.29 -3.45 1.30
C GLU A 482 -2.89 -2.45 2.29
N ILE A 483 -3.41 -1.31 1.83
CA ILE A 483 -4.10 -0.33 2.68
C ILE A 483 -5.27 -0.99 3.42
N SER A 484 -6.07 -1.78 2.72
CA SER A 484 -7.20 -2.49 3.33
C SER A 484 -6.75 -3.51 4.38
N ALA A 485 -5.66 -4.25 4.09
CA ALA A 485 -5.08 -5.21 5.03
C ALA A 485 -4.50 -4.53 6.28
N ARG A 486 -3.84 -3.35 6.11
CA ARG A 486 -3.35 -2.54 7.23
C ARG A 486 -4.50 -2.04 8.11
N GLN A 487 -5.54 -1.52 7.50
CA GLN A 487 -6.73 -1.05 8.22
C GLN A 487 -7.39 -2.17 9.02
N GLN A 488 -7.53 -3.37 8.45
CA GLN A 488 -8.08 -4.52 9.19
C GLN A 488 -7.17 -4.96 10.33
N MET A 489 -5.85 -5.00 10.09
CA MET A 489 -4.89 -5.36 11.12
C MET A 489 -4.91 -4.36 12.30
N LEU A 490 -4.99 -3.06 12.00
CA LEU A 490 -5.01 -2.00 13.02
C LEU A 490 -6.35 -1.95 13.75
N LYS A 491 -7.49 -2.13 13.07
CA LYS A 491 -8.81 -2.30 13.72
C LYS A 491 -8.80 -3.49 14.67
N GLY A 492 -8.29 -4.64 14.26
CA GLY A 492 -8.15 -5.79 15.15
C GLY A 492 -7.26 -5.51 16.36
N LYS A 493 -6.27 -4.61 16.25
CA LYS A 493 -5.48 -4.11 17.39
C LYS A 493 -6.25 -3.11 18.24
N GLU A 494 -7.02 -2.20 17.65
CA GLU A 494 -7.89 -1.26 18.38
C GLU A 494 -8.97 -2.02 19.16
N ASP A 495 -9.57 -3.05 18.58
CA ASP A 495 -10.50 -3.95 19.26
C ASP A 495 -9.85 -4.72 20.43
N ILE A 496 -8.54 -5.00 20.33
CA ILE A 496 -7.72 -5.58 21.40
C ILE A 496 -7.20 -4.51 22.38
N MET A 497 -6.97 -3.29 21.91
CA MET A 497 -6.37 -2.17 22.65
C MET A 497 -7.37 -1.07 23.05
N ALA A 498 -8.67 -1.26 22.86
CA ALA A 498 -9.65 -0.44 23.58
C ALA A 498 -9.40 -0.66 25.07
N ASP A 499 -8.50 0.12 25.66
CA ASP A 499 -8.09 0.07 27.07
C ASP A 499 -9.22 0.56 27.98
N THR A 500 -10.37 -0.10 27.83
CA THR A 500 -11.52 0.14 28.68
C THR A 500 -11.26 -0.47 30.06
N PRO A 501 -11.81 0.11 31.12
CA PRO A 501 -11.72 -0.47 32.46
C PRO A 501 -12.23 -1.91 32.52
N LEU A 502 -13.08 -2.32 31.59
CA LEU A 502 -13.57 -3.71 31.46
C LEU A 502 -12.53 -4.62 30.83
N LEU A 503 -11.86 -4.16 29.80
CA LEU A 503 -10.83 -4.97 29.13
C LEU A 503 -9.58 -5.12 30.02
N ARG A 504 -9.20 -4.07 30.77
CA ARG A 504 -8.16 -4.20 31.82
C ARG A 504 -8.52 -5.23 32.89
N PHE A 505 -9.77 -5.22 33.35
CA PHE A 505 -10.28 -6.20 34.31
C PHE A 505 -10.22 -7.62 33.71
N PHE A 506 -10.65 -7.78 32.45
CA PHE A 506 -10.62 -9.05 31.72
C PHE A 506 -9.19 -9.58 31.57
N ASN A 507 -8.29 -8.77 31.03
CA ASN A 507 -6.90 -9.15 30.78
C ASN A 507 -6.19 -9.54 32.08
N ARG A 508 -6.34 -8.73 33.12
CA ARG A 508 -5.79 -9.05 34.46
C ARG A 508 -6.31 -10.38 34.98
N GLN A 509 -7.59 -10.67 34.80
CA GLN A 509 -8.18 -11.94 35.25
C GLN A 509 -7.63 -13.13 34.46
N VAL A 510 -7.52 -13.02 33.15
CA VAL A 510 -6.95 -14.07 32.29
C VAL A 510 -5.47 -14.28 32.58
N GLU A 511 -4.73 -13.23 32.90
CA GLU A 511 -3.31 -13.32 33.29
C GLU A 511 -3.09 -14.01 34.63
N THR A 512 -3.98 -13.82 35.60
CA THR A 512 -3.80 -14.32 36.97
C THR A 512 -4.50 -15.63 37.25
N TRP A 513 -5.38 -16.11 36.36
CA TRP A 513 -6.14 -17.34 36.52
C TRP A 513 -5.78 -18.36 35.43
N ASP A 514 -4.96 -19.35 35.79
CA ASP A 514 -4.39 -20.30 34.81
C ASP A 514 -5.44 -21.11 34.05
N ASP A 515 -6.53 -21.51 34.72
CA ASP A 515 -7.62 -22.24 34.06
C ASP A 515 -8.35 -21.40 33.04
N ALA A 516 -8.61 -20.13 33.32
CA ALA A 516 -9.21 -19.20 32.39
C ALA A 516 -8.25 -18.96 31.22
N ARG A 517 -6.96 -18.67 31.52
CA ARG A 517 -5.91 -18.46 30.50
C ARG A 517 -5.83 -19.61 29.50
N ARG A 518 -5.80 -20.85 29.99
CA ARG A 518 -5.77 -22.05 29.15
C ARG A 518 -7.00 -22.12 28.22
N ARG A 519 -8.21 -21.92 28.76
CA ARG A 519 -9.45 -22.02 27.99
C ARG A 519 -9.63 -20.90 26.98
N TYR A 520 -9.20 -19.67 27.27
CA TYR A 520 -9.15 -18.59 26.30
C TYR A 520 -8.13 -18.82 25.19
N ARG A 521 -6.99 -19.46 25.51
CA ARG A 521 -6.03 -19.91 24.49
C ARG A 521 -6.60 -21.02 23.61
N ASP A 522 -7.33 -21.97 24.19
CA ASP A 522 -7.96 -23.05 23.45
C ASP A 522 -9.12 -22.55 22.58
N LEU A 523 -9.76 -21.44 22.92
CA LEU A 523 -10.75 -20.78 22.07
C LEU A 523 -10.15 -20.32 20.73
N GLN A 524 -8.86 -19.98 20.67
CA GLN A 524 -8.19 -19.61 19.41
C GLN A 524 -8.04 -20.78 18.44
N LYS A 525 -8.19 -22.02 18.90
CA LYS A 525 -8.10 -23.26 18.10
C LYS A 525 -9.48 -23.78 17.66
N VAL A 526 -10.52 -23.01 17.91
CA VAL A 526 -11.90 -23.39 17.60
C VAL A 526 -12.14 -23.30 16.10
N GLU A 527 -12.75 -24.33 15.53
CA GLU A 527 -13.14 -24.33 14.14
C GLU A 527 -14.48 -23.59 13.95
N THR A 528 -14.53 -22.71 12.95
CA THR A 528 -15.73 -21.99 12.57
C THR A 528 -16.10 -22.29 11.12
N ARG A 529 -17.39 -22.32 10.83
CA ARG A 529 -17.93 -22.44 9.48
C ARG A 529 -19.07 -21.45 9.29
N GLU A 530 -18.99 -20.67 8.22
CA GLU A 530 -20.05 -19.75 7.84
C GLU A 530 -21.00 -20.40 6.83
N LEU A 531 -22.29 -20.24 7.08
CA LEU A 531 -23.37 -20.61 6.17
C LEU A 531 -24.05 -19.32 5.72
N GLN A 532 -24.01 -19.06 4.41
CA GLN A 532 -24.64 -17.90 3.80
C GLN A 532 -26.11 -18.20 3.47
N TYR A 533 -27.00 -17.30 3.85
CA TYR A 533 -28.40 -17.25 3.44
C TYR A 533 -28.68 -15.95 2.69
N GLU A 534 -29.83 -15.83 2.06
CA GLU A 534 -30.15 -14.65 1.23
C GLU A 534 -30.08 -13.33 1.99
N ASP A 535 -30.43 -13.31 3.26
CA ASP A 535 -30.59 -12.13 4.12
C ASP A 535 -29.70 -12.12 5.36
N HIS A 536 -28.98 -13.23 5.65
CA HIS A 536 -28.10 -13.30 6.82
C HIS A 536 -27.04 -14.40 6.71
N THR A 537 -26.01 -14.29 7.54
CA THR A 537 -24.94 -15.29 7.69
C THR A 537 -25.05 -15.98 9.04
N LEU A 538 -25.02 -17.31 9.08
CA LEU A 538 -24.90 -18.10 10.29
C LEU A 538 -23.46 -18.58 10.47
N THR A 539 -22.85 -18.30 11.62
CA THR A 539 -21.54 -18.84 12.00
C THR A 539 -21.72 -20.03 12.93
N LEU A 540 -21.31 -21.20 12.47
CA LEU A 540 -21.20 -22.41 13.28
C LEU A 540 -19.83 -22.46 13.94
N GLN A 541 -19.80 -22.70 15.25
CA GLN A 541 -18.56 -22.83 16.01
C GLN A 541 -18.48 -24.23 16.65
N TYR A 542 -17.42 -24.97 16.33
CA TYR A 542 -17.09 -26.22 16.99
C TYR A 542 -16.05 -25.95 18.08
N ASN A 543 -16.47 -25.99 19.34
CA ASN A 543 -15.64 -25.72 20.51
C ASN A 543 -15.61 -26.92 21.46
N PRO A 544 -14.69 -27.88 21.28
CA PRO A 544 -14.61 -29.09 22.10
C PRO A 544 -14.30 -28.82 23.58
N ALA A 545 -13.64 -27.71 23.90
CA ALA A 545 -13.34 -27.33 25.30
C ALA A 545 -14.61 -27.07 26.15
N ARG A 546 -15.77 -26.87 25.52
CA ARG A 546 -17.04 -26.68 26.20
C ARG A 546 -17.78 -27.95 26.60
N ILE A 547 -17.31 -29.12 26.20
CA ILE A 547 -17.93 -30.40 26.56
C ILE A 547 -18.21 -30.50 28.09
N THR A 548 -17.28 -30.02 28.90
CA THR A 548 -17.43 -30.00 30.38
C THR A 548 -18.62 -29.16 30.84
N SER A 549 -18.92 -28.04 30.19
CA SER A 549 -20.03 -27.17 30.56
C SER A 549 -21.37 -27.59 29.92
N THR A 550 -21.32 -28.10 28.68
CA THR A 550 -22.51 -28.52 27.92
C THR A 550 -22.96 -29.95 28.26
N GLY A 551 -22.04 -30.80 28.70
CA GLY A 551 -22.31 -32.17 29.11
C GLY A 551 -22.84 -32.33 30.56
N ALA A 552 -22.99 -31.21 31.27
CA ALA A 552 -23.53 -31.27 32.66
C ALA A 552 -24.99 -31.68 32.64
N SER A 553 -25.39 -32.64 33.57
CA SER A 553 -26.80 -33.07 33.71
C SER A 553 -27.70 -31.88 34.00
N ILE A 554 -28.81 -31.78 33.28
CA ILE A 554 -29.85 -30.75 33.43
C ILE A 554 -31.14 -31.27 34.09
N ASP A 555 -31.11 -32.49 34.62
CA ASP A 555 -32.27 -33.00 35.35
C ASP A 555 -32.50 -32.21 36.66
N ARG A 556 -33.76 -32.13 37.11
CA ARG A 556 -34.14 -31.28 38.23
C ARG A 556 -33.43 -31.66 39.53
N LYS A 557 -33.13 -32.96 39.75
CA LYS A 557 -32.47 -33.44 40.96
C LYS A 557 -30.97 -33.03 40.94
N ALA A 558 -30.29 -33.25 39.82
CA ALA A 558 -28.89 -32.85 39.66
C ALA A 558 -28.70 -31.33 39.77
N ILE A 559 -29.65 -30.52 39.25
CA ILE A 559 -29.62 -29.06 39.41
C ILE A 559 -29.81 -28.66 40.88
N ALA A 560 -30.73 -29.29 41.61
CA ALA A 560 -31.01 -28.96 43.01
C ALA A 560 -29.85 -29.34 43.97
N GLU A 561 -29.11 -30.39 43.66
CA GLU A 561 -27.98 -30.88 44.45
C GLU A 561 -26.65 -30.20 44.09
N ARG A 562 -26.55 -29.52 42.93
CA ARG A 562 -25.33 -28.88 42.48
C ARG A 562 -25.13 -27.51 43.13
N PRO A 563 -23.97 -27.26 43.78
CA PRO A 563 -23.62 -25.92 44.24
C PRO A 563 -23.62 -24.91 43.07
N CYS A 564 -24.30 -23.78 43.26
CA CYS A 564 -24.32 -22.73 42.25
C CYS A 564 -22.93 -22.10 42.09
N PHE A 565 -22.28 -22.29 40.95
CA PHE A 565 -20.93 -21.78 40.67
C PHE A 565 -20.88 -20.25 40.53
N LEU A 566 -22.01 -19.57 40.38
CA LEU A 566 -22.11 -18.11 40.36
C LEU A 566 -22.21 -17.50 41.79
N CYS A 567 -22.55 -18.27 42.79
CA CYS A 567 -22.58 -17.80 44.19
C CYS A 567 -21.14 -17.64 44.70
N GLU A 568 -20.86 -16.55 45.39
CA GLU A 568 -19.52 -16.18 45.90
C GLU A 568 -18.85 -17.30 46.69
N ALA A 569 -19.60 -18.01 47.52
CA ALA A 569 -19.09 -19.12 48.33
C ALA A 569 -18.56 -20.33 47.52
N ASN A 570 -18.92 -20.45 46.24
CA ASN A 570 -18.58 -21.59 45.40
C ASN A 570 -17.65 -21.21 44.23
N ARG A 571 -17.22 -19.96 44.17
CA ARG A 571 -16.29 -19.49 43.12
C ARG A 571 -14.85 -19.88 43.40
N PRO A 572 -14.02 -20.10 42.36
CA PRO A 572 -12.58 -20.20 42.53
C PRO A 572 -12.00 -18.92 43.17
N GLN A 573 -11.00 -19.08 44.03
CA GLN A 573 -10.36 -17.94 44.72
C GLN A 573 -9.70 -16.98 43.74
N GLU A 574 -9.27 -17.47 42.60
CA GLU A 574 -8.62 -16.71 41.51
C GLU A 574 -9.61 -15.87 40.69
N GLN A 575 -10.95 -16.16 40.78
CA GLN A 575 -11.96 -15.42 40.03
C GLN A 575 -12.29 -14.09 40.68
N PHE A 576 -11.78 -13.00 40.16
CA PHE A 576 -12.08 -11.65 40.62
C PHE A 576 -13.50 -11.23 40.22
N LYS A 577 -14.07 -10.32 40.99
CA LYS A 577 -15.34 -9.67 40.69
C LYS A 577 -15.15 -8.16 40.52
N LYS A 578 -15.95 -7.56 39.64
CA LYS A 578 -16.10 -6.12 39.51
C LYS A 578 -17.56 -5.77 39.85
N ILE A 579 -17.76 -4.86 40.77
CA ILE A 579 -19.09 -4.39 41.15
C ILE A 579 -19.63 -3.51 40.01
N ILE A 580 -20.83 -3.82 39.52
CA ILE A 580 -21.57 -3.00 38.56
C ILE A 580 -22.42 -2.00 39.34
N ASP A 581 -23.27 -2.52 40.26
CA ASP A 581 -24.17 -1.73 41.12
C ASP A 581 -24.48 -2.48 42.40
N ASP A 582 -25.53 -2.08 43.12
CA ASP A 582 -25.95 -2.72 44.34
C ASP A 582 -26.52 -4.15 44.15
N ARG A 583 -26.99 -4.48 42.95
CA ARG A 583 -27.63 -5.75 42.61
C ARG A 583 -26.74 -6.70 41.85
N PHE A 584 -25.87 -6.20 40.94
CA PHE A 584 -25.12 -7.03 40.01
C PHE A 584 -23.62 -6.87 40.17
N GLU A 585 -22.89 -7.89 39.77
CA GLU A 585 -21.45 -7.92 39.65
C GLU A 585 -21.01 -8.55 38.32
N LEU A 586 -19.80 -8.29 37.87
CA LEU A 586 -19.20 -8.78 36.62
C LEU A 586 -18.13 -9.79 36.93
N LEU A 587 -18.16 -10.92 36.25
CA LEU A 587 -17.19 -12.01 36.34
C LEU A 587 -16.68 -12.34 34.93
N VAL A 588 -15.39 -12.69 34.79
CA VAL A 588 -14.91 -13.30 33.56
C VAL A 588 -15.46 -14.73 33.47
N ASN A 589 -16.04 -15.08 32.32
CA ASN A 589 -16.61 -16.41 32.11
C ASN A 589 -15.48 -17.43 31.88
N PRO A 590 -15.34 -18.48 32.69
CA PRO A 590 -14.25 -19.47 32.52
C PRO A 590 -14.50 -20.46 31.36
N TYR A 591 -15.68 -20.44 30.72
CA TYR A 591 -16.02 -21.27 29.55
C TYR A 591 -16.38 -20.40 28.35
N PRO A 592 -15.37 -19.75 27.74
CA PRO A 592 -15.62 -18.74 26.72
C PRO A 592 -16.23 -19.32 25.45
N ILE A 593 -17.06 -18.49 24.79
CA ILE A 593 -17.51 -18.66 23.40
C ILE A 593 -17.12 -17.46 22.53
N LEU A 594 -16.70 -16.38 23.16
CA LEU A 594 -16.24 -15.15 22.54
C LEU A 594 -14.86 -14.80 23.09
N PRO A 595 -14.04 -14.10 22.34
CA PRO A 595 -12.69 -13.67 22.76
C PRO A 595 -12.68 -12.91 24.09
N THR A 596 -13.71 -12.10 24.35
CA THR A 596 -13.98 -11.44 25.63
C THR A 596 -15.37 -11.82 26.09
N HIS A 597 -15.46 -12.61 27.16
CA HIS A 597 -16.72 -13.17 27.60
C HIS A 597 -16.93 -12.96 29.11
N PHE A 598 -17.92 -12.18 29.45
CA PHE A 598 -18.32 -11.93 30.85
C PHE A 598 -19.61 -12.65 31.23
N THR A 599 -19.80 -12.81 32.53
CA THR A 599 -21.06 -13.22 33.13
C THR A 599 -21.46 -12.19 34.19
N ILE A 600 -22.72 -11.78 34.20
CA ILE A 600 -23.25 -10.77 35.11
C ILE A 600 -24.28 -11.43 36.05
N PRO A 601 -23.82 -12.02 37.16
CA PRO A 601 -24.74 -12.62 38.14
C PRO A 601 -25.30 -11.56 39.08
N SER A 602 -26.51 -11.83 39.58
CA SER A 602 -27.05 -11.14 40.75
C SER A 602 -26.23 -11.51 41.99
N LYS A 603 -25.99 -10.55 42.88
CA LYS A 603 -25.35 -10.77 44.18
C LYS A 603 -26.19 -11.70 45.11
N ARG A 604 -27.49 -11.82 44.83
CA ARG A 604 -28.37 -12.74 45.52
C ARG A 604 -28.63 -13.98 44.66
N HIS A 605 -28.71 -15.15 45.29
CA HIS A 605 -29.06 -16.36 44.57
C HIS A 605 -30.54 -16.29 44.13
N GLU A 606 -30.76 -16.16 42.83
CA GLU A 606 -32.08 -16.08 42.21
C GLU A 606 -32.10 -16.83 40.87
N PRO A 607 -33.29 -17.30 40.41
CA PRO A 607 -33.38 -17.99 39.13
C PRO A 607 -32.98 -17.09 37.97
N GLN A 608 -32.22 -17.62 37.00
CA GLN A 608 -31.86 -16.93 35.76
C GLN A 608 -33.13 -16.68 34.92
N ARG A 609 -33.54 -15.43 34.81
CA ARG A 609 -34.72 -15.02 34.03
C ARG A 609 -34.44 -13.68 33.36
N ILE A 610 -34.72 -13.57 32.07
CA ILE A 610 -34.66 -12.29 31.33
C ILE A 610 -35.78 -11.37 31.81
N LYS A 611 -37.01 -11.93 32.01
CA LYS A 611 -38.14 -11.16 32.49
C LYS A 611 -37.86 -10.66 33.93
N GLY A 612 -37.94 -9.37 34.12
CA GLY A 612 -37.61 -8.66 35.35
C GLY A 612 -36.18 -8.13 35.44
N ASN A 613 -35.33 -8.47 34.47
CA ASN A 613 -33.97 -7.94 34.33
C ASN A 613 -33.75 -7.24 32.98
N PHE A 614 -34.78 -7.12 32.15
CA PHE A 614 -34.69 -6.59 30.80
C PHE A 614 -34.23 -5.10 30.77
N ASP A 615 -34.82 -4.28 31.63
CA ASP A 615 -34.47 -2.86 31.71
C ASP A 615 -33.01 -2.67 32.12
N GLU A 616 -32.51 -3.52 33.00
CA GLU A 616 -31.12 -3.54 33.44
C GLU A 616 -30.16 -3.98 32.32
N MET A 617 -30.57 -4.98 31.56
CA MET A 617 -29.81 -5.40 30.36
C MET A 617 -29.73 -4.27 29.35
N MET A 618 -30.81 -3.53 29.14
CA MET A 618 -30.82 -2.36 28.23
C MET A 618 -29.94 -1.21 28.75
N ARG A 619 -29.95 -0.96 30.05
CA ARG A 619 -29.08 0.01 30.71
C ARG A 619 -27.60 -0.36 30.51
N LEU A 620 -27.23 -1.61 30.72
CA LEU A 620 -25.88 -2.11 30.52
C LEU A 620 -25.41 -1.96 29.06
N LEU A 621 -26.29 -2.16 28.07
CA LEU A 621 -25.97 -1.92 26.64
C LEU A 621 -25.74 -0.44 26.36
N THR A 622 -26.42 0.46 27.08
CA THR A 622 -26.23 1.91 26.95
C THR A 622 -24.93 2.35 27.61
N ASP A 623 -24.60 1.80 28.78
CA ASP A 623 -23.38 2.14 29.53
C ASP A 623 -22.13 1.52 28.91
N TYR A 624 -22.29 0.43 28.16
CA TYR A 624 -21.20 -0.32 27.50
C TYR A 624 -21.57 -0.67 26.05
N PRO A 625 -21.61 0.29 25.14
CA PRO A 625 -22.12 0.10 23.78
C PRO A 625 -21.29 -0.89 22.94
N ASP A 626 -20.05 -1.15 23.34
CA ASP A 626 -19.15 -2.11 22.68
C ASP A 626 -19.38 -3.57 23.13
N LEU A 627 -20.31 -3.83 24.06
CA LEU A 627 -20.64 -5.16 24.55
C LEU A 627 -21.92 -5.67 23.93
N MET A 628 -21.93 -6.95 23.56
CA MET A 628 -23.16 -7.68 23.22
C MET A 628 -23.67 -8.42 24.44
N VAL A 629 -24.92 -8.17 24.81
CA VAL A 629 -25.62 -8.90 25.90
C VAL A 629 -26.46 -10.03 25.30
N LYS A 630 -26.26 -11.27 25.76
CA LYS A 630 -27.03 -12.46 25.39
C LYS A 630 -27.92 -12.92 26.56
#